data_2d2eb7b9d68402bd1fe30125454d61f6
#
_entry.id   2d2eb7b9d68402bd1fe30125454d61f6
#
_cell.length_a   1.000
_cell.length_b   1.000
_cell.length_c   1.000
_cell.angle_alpha   90.00
_cell.angle_beta   90.00
_cell.angle_gamma   90.00
#
_symmetry.space_group_name_H-M   'P 1'
#
loop_
_entity.id
_entity.type
_entity.pdbx_description
1 polymer ?
#
loop_
_entity_poly.entity_id
_entity_poly.type
_entity_poly.pdbx_seq_one_letter_code
_entity_poly.pdbx_strand_id
1 'polypeptide(L)'
;MLSVSELICGQPGPVRWQDRHMPVESPVVTLSDGLVALRPWSRDDAWFMAESHADPAIRRYNGDHDRLGNPSPPLSITDAEAVIEEFASSWRAFGTTGSRSGVGFAILDSGSGELVGCCGVDDWNEEDVAQIGYWIAPGARGRGYAPRAAILLTRWLFDEGAARVFLTVVAGNEGSVAVARRAGFVYEGTMRAHSVWQGERYDVLWFAALPLEWTMRRPAEEHHARRS
;
A
#
# COMPACT_ATOMS: atom_id res chain seq x y z
N MET A 1 -40.00 32.24 5.87
CA MET A 1 -39.33 30.96 6.20
C MET A 1 -38.60 30.53 4.97
N LEU A 2 -37.34 30.89 4.88
CA LEU A 2 -36.44 30.48 3.77
C LEU A 2 -35.88 29.12 4.09
N SER A 3 -35.83 28.24 3.10
CA SER A 3 -35.39 26.85 3.18
C SER A 3 -33.87 26.78 3.39
N VAL A 4 -33.44 25.79 4.18
CA VAL A 4 -32.04 25.52 4.54
C VAL A 4 -31.17 25.14 3.34
N SER A 5 -31.72 25.10 2.12
CA SER A 5 -31.03 24.67 0.87
C SER A 5 -30.22 25.76 0.17
N GLU A 6 -30.22 27.01 0.63
CA GLU A 6 -29.61 28.13 -0.11
C GLU A 6 -28.27 28.64 0.47
N LEU A 7 -27.65 27.94 1.42
CA LEU A 7 -26.43 28.40 2.11
C LEU A 7 -25.16 27.59 1.81
N ILE A 8 -25.15 26.72 0.78
CA ILE A 8 -23.96 26.00 0.35
C ILE A 8 -23.68 26.31 -1.14
N CYS A 9 -23.39 27.55 -1.43
CA CYS A 9 -22.84 27.93 -2.72
C CYS A 9 -21.49 28.59 -2.50
N GLY A 10 -20.37 27.92 -2.87
CA GLY A 10 -19.07 28.56 -2.96
C GLY A 10 -17.84 27.81 -2.46
N GLN A 11 -17.89 26.50 -2.32
CA GLN A 11 -16.64 25.72 -2.23
C GLN A 11 -16.42 25.03 -3.59
N PRO A 12 -15.21 25.11 -4.19
CA PRO A 12 -14.90 24.26 -5.34
C PRO A 12 -14.99 22.81 -4.86
N GLY A 13 -15.90 22.06 -5.44
CA GLY A 13 -16.04 20.62 -5.20
C GLY A 13 -14.72 19.90 -5.50
N PRO A 14 -14.51 18.69 -4.94
CA PRO A 14 -13.32 17.91 -5.25
C PRO A 14 -13.22 17.75 -6.76
N VAL A 15 -12.07 18.15 -7.33
CA VAL A 15 -11.77 18.02 -8.76
C VAL A 15 -11.90 16.54 -9.09
N ARG A 16 -12.94 16.19 -9.86
CA ARG A 16 -13.15 14.81 -10.30
C ARG A 16 -12.01 14.39 -11.22
N TRP A 17 -11.53 13.18 -11.06
CA TRP A 17 -10.48 12.54 -11.85
C TRP A 17 -10.69 12.65 -13.36
N GLN A 18 -11.93 12.72 -13.83
CA GLN A 18 -12.34 12.82 -15.22
C GLN A 18 -11.82 14.09 -15.94
N ASP A 19 -11.34 15.09 -15.20
CA ASP A 19 -10.89 16.36 -15.77
C ASP A 19 -9.36 16.45 -15.97
N ARG A 20 -8.60 15.41 -15.62
CA ARG A 20 -7.15 15.36 -15.85
C ARG A 20 -6.83 14.50 -17.07
N HIS A 21 -6.71 15.13 -18.24
CA HIS A 21 -6.03 14.54 -19.40
C HIS A 21 -4.54 14.43 -19.09
N MET A 22 -4.10 13.25 -18.61
CA MET A 22 -2.68 12.94 -18.46
C MET A 22 -2.14 12.33 -19.75
N PRO A 23 -0.90 12.68 -20.15
CA PRO A 23 -0.25 12.04 -21.31
C PRO A 23 0.00 10.55 -21.05
N VAL A 24 0.00 9.75 -22.10
CA VAL A 24 0.06 8.27 -22.14
C VAL A 24 1.42 7.68 -21.70
N GLU A 25 2.32 8.44 -21.13
CA GLU A 25 3.51 7.88 -20.47
C GLU A 25 3.12 7.53 -19.04
N SER A 26 3.31 6.23 -18.65
CA SER A 26 3.11 5.77 -17.25
C SER A 26 3.77 6.77 -16.33
N PRO A 27 3.05 7.40 -15.38
CA PRO A 27 3.65 8.38 -14.52
C PRO A 27 4.76 7.68 -13.73
N VAL A 28 5.98 8.19 -13.81
CA VAL A 28 7.08 7.72 -12.95
C VAL A 28 6.78 8.25 -11.54
N VAL A 29 5.88 7.55 -10.84
CA VAL A 29 5.56 7.90 -9.45
C VAL A 29 6.69 7.42 -8.58
N THR A 30 7.50 8.35 -8.08
CA THR A 30 8.49 8.09 -7.05
C THR A 30 8.13 8.86 -5.79
N LEU A 31 7.95 8.16 -4.68
CA LEU A 31 7.64 8.75 -3.38
C LEU A 31 8.86 8.59 -2.49
N SER A 32 9.22 9.59 -1.68
CA SER A 32 10.33 9.47 -0.75
C SER A 32 10.17 10.37 0.48
N ASP A 33 10.68 9.91 1.61
CA ASP A 33 10.85 10.70 2.84
C ASP A 33 12.33 10.98 3.18
N GLY A 34 13.23 10.71 2.23
CA GLY A 34 14.68 10.84 2.38
C GLY A 34 15.39 9.63 2.99
N LEU A 35 14.65 8.70 3.61
CA LEU A 35 15.17 7.44 4.16
C LEU A 35 14.65 6.23 3.40
N VAL A 36 13.41 6.30 2.96
CA VAL A 36 12.74 5.29 2.14
C VAL A 36 12.31 5.94 0.83
N ALA A 37 12.49 5.21 -0.27
CA ALA A 37 11.91 5.56 -1.56
C ALA A 37 11.00 4.43 -2.05
N LEU A 38 9.91 4.82 -2.71
CA LEU A 38 8.98 3.91 -3.40
C LEU A 38 9.01 4.24 -4.88
N ARG A 39 9.23 3.25 -5.73
CA ARG A 39 9.12 3.37 -7.18
C ARG A 39 8.39 2.17 -7.78
N PRO A 40 7.79 2.28 -8.96
CA PRO A 40 7.31 1.10 -9.67
C PRO A 40 8.43 0.06 -9.82
N TRP A 41 8.05 -1.21 -9.84
CA TRP A 41 8.97 -2.31 -10.07
C TRP A 41 9.55 -2.24 -11.49
N SER A 42 10.83 -2.62 -11.61
CA SER A 42 11.49 -2.88 -12.88
C SER A 42 11.62 -4.38 -13.10
N ARG A 43 11.62 -4.83 -14.36
CA ARG A 43 11.86 -6.23 -14.68
C ARG A 43 13.19 -6.76 -14.11
N ASP A 44 14.19 -5.89 -14.03
CA ASP A 44 15.50 -6.22 -13.47
C ASP A 44 15.46 -6.52 -11.97
N ASP A 45 14.37 -6.17 -11.28
CA ASP A 45 14.18 -6.46 -9.84
C ASP A 45 13.63 -7.87 -9.58
N ALA A 46 13.31 -8.65 -10.62
CA ALA A 46 12.64 -9.96 -10.49
C ALA A 46 13.41 -10.95 -9.61
N TRP A 47 14.73 -10.92 -9.68
CA TRP A 47 15.60 -11.75 -8.83
C TRP A 47 15.36 -11.47 -7.34
N PHE A 48 15.24 -10.20 -6.95
CA PHE A 48 15.01 -9.81 -5.55
C PHE A 48 13.63 -10.24 -5.06
N MET A 49 12.61 -10.10 -5.92
CA MET A 49 11.26 -10.56 -5.60
C MET A 49 11.24 -12.08 -5.41
N ALA A 50 11.83 -12.85 -6.32
CA ALA A 50 11.90 -14.30 -6.24
C ALA A 50 12.67 -14.78 -5.00
N GLU A 51 13.84 -14.18 -4.71
CA GLU A 51 14.64 -14.48 -3.52
C GLU A 51 13.86 -14.17 -2.23
N SER A 52 13.20 -13.02 -2.17
CA SER A 52 12.38 -12.63 -1.01
C SER A 52 11.22 -13.58 -0.76
N HIS A 53 10.57 -14.08 -1.82
CA HIS A 53 9.46 -15.05 -1.73
C HIS A 53 9.89 -16.47 -1.33
N ALA A 54 11.19 -16.75 -1.23
CA ALA A 54 11.68 -17.96 -0.57
C ALA A 54 11.43 -17.95 0.96
N ASP A 55 11.25 -16.77 1.56
CA ASP A 55 10.96 -16.61 3.00
C ASP A 55 9.57 -17.13 3.35
N PRO A 56 9.45 -18.07 4.33
CA PRO A 56 8.17 -18.64 4.70
C PRO A 56 7.16 -17.62 5.27
N ALA A 57 7.64 -16.56 5.93
CA ALA A 57 6.76 -15.53 6.49
C ALA A 57 6.16 -14.65 5.38
N ILE A 58 6.92 -14.31 4.34
CA ILE A 58 6.38 -13.61 3.18
C ILE A 58 5.30 -14.46 2.53
N ARG A 59 5.56 -15.73 2.27
CA ARG A 59 4.56 -16.64 1.68
C ARG A 59 3.33 -16.83 2.56
N ARG A 60 3.51 -16.86 3.90
CA ARG A 60 2.39 -16.99 4.84
C ARG A 60 1.45 -15.79 4.82
N TYR A 61 1.97 -14.58 4.76
CA TYR A 61 1.19 -13.37 5.00
C TYR A 61 0.93 -12.52 3.73
N ASN A 62 1.68 -12.79 2.65
CA ASN A 62 1.59 -12.00 1.41
C ASN A 62 1.60 -12.87 0.14
N GLY A 63 1.67 -14.17 0.25
CA GLY A 63 1.65 -15.09 -0.88
C GLY A 63 0.26 -15.63 -1.17
N ASP A 64 0.10 -16.20 -2.36
CA ASP A 64 -1.10 -16.94 -2.73
C ASP A 64 -1.24 -18.23 -1.94
N HIS A 65 -2.48 -18.59 -1.65
CA HIS A 65 -2.83 -19.79 -0.90
C HIS A 65 -4.00 -20.52 -1.59
N ASP A 66 -4.00 -21.84 -1.46
CA ASP A 66 -5.16 -22.64 -1.82
C ASP A 66 -6.32 -22.45 -0.80
N ARG A 67 -7.45 -23.13 -1.02
CA ARG A 67 -8.63 -23.05 -0.14
C ARG A 67 -8.39 -23.55 1.29
N LEU A 68 -7.31 -24.30 1.53
CA LEU A 68 -6.90 -24.78 2.84
C LEU A 68 -5.83 -23.88 3.47
N GLY A 69 -5.42 -22.81 2.78
CA GLY A 69 -4.37 -21.91 3.23
C GLY A 69 -2.96 -22.51 3.06
N ASN A 70 -2.76 -23.51 2.19
CA ASN A 70 -1.43 -23.97 1.87
C ASN A 70 -0.77 -22.95 0.93
N PRO A 71 0.45 -22.50 1.24
CA PRO A 71 1.12 -21.51 0.41
C PRO A 71 1.51 -22.08 -0.95
N SER A 72 1.45 -21.26 -1.97
CA SER A 72 2.05 -21.56 -3.27
C SER A 72 3.56 -21.78 -3.13
N PRO A 73 4.20 -22.52 -4.06
CA PRO A 73 5.66 -22.64 -4.10
C PRO A 73 6.34 -21.26 -4.10
N PRO A 74 7.62 -21.16 -3.69
CA PRO A 74 8.39 -19.95 -3.90
C PRO A 74 8.37 -19.53 -5.37
N LEU A 75 8.29 -18.23 -5.64
CA LEU A 75 8.33 -17.71 -7.00
C LEU A 75 9.66 -18.05 -7.67
N SER A 76 9.61 -18.54 -8.90
CA SER A 76 10.77 -18.52 -9.79
C SER A 76 11.03 -17.08 -10.28
N ILE A 77 12.18 -16.83 -10.89
CA ILE A 77 12.46 -15.54 -11.53
C ILE A 77 11.40 -15.23 -12.61
N THR A 78 11.00 -16.24 -13.39
CA THR A 78 9.97 -16.08 -14.42
C THR A 78 8.60 -15.73 -13.83
N ASP A 79 8.22 -16.34 -12.69
CA ASP A 79 6.98 -15.98 -12.01
C ASP A 79 7.06 -14.53 -11.46
N ALA A 80 8.19 -14.14 -10.90
CA ALA A 80 8.42 -12.78 -10.42
C ALA A 80 8.37 -11.75 -11.57
N GLU A 81 8.95 -12.06 -12.73
CA GLU A 81 8.81 -11.23 -13.94
C GLU A 81 7.34 -11.06 -14.36
N ALA A 82 6.54 -12.14 -14.27
CA ALA A 82 5.11 -12.07 -14.59
C ALA A 82 4.35 -11.17 -13.62
N VAL A 83 4.61 -11.29 -12.30
CA VAL A 83 4.02 -10.40 -11.28
C VAL A 83 4.41 -8.93 -11.52
N ILE A 84 5.66 -8.66 -11.86
CA ILE A 84 6.12 -7.30 -12.18
C ILE A 84 5.42 -6.75 -13.43
N GLU A 85 5.20 -7.58 -14.44
CA GLU A 85 4.45 -7.17 -15.64
C GLU A 85 2.96 -6.89 -15.34
N GLU A 86 2.34 -7.64 -14.41
CA GLU A 86 1.01 -7.35 -13.91
C GLU A 86 0.96 -5.99 -13.21
N PHE A 87 1.93 -5.68 -12.34
CA PHE A 87 2.05 -4.34 -11.74
C PHE A 87 2.23 -3.25 -12.80
N ALA A 88 3.10 -3.48 -13.80
CA ALA A 88 3.30 -2.53 -14.89
C ALA A 88 2.02 -2.32 -15.70
N SER A 89 1.24 -3.37 -15.93
CA SER A 89 -0.07 -3.29 -16.60
C SER A 89 -1.07 -2.49 -15.77
N SER A 90 -1.15 -2.74 -14.45
CA SER A 90 -2.00 -1.99 -13.52
C SER A 90 -1.61 -0.51 -13.48
N TRP A 91 -0.31 -0.20 -13.49
CA TRP A 91 0.18 1.18 -13.59
C TRP A 91 -0.25 1.88 -14.87
N ARG A 92 -0.20 1.20 -16.03
CA ARG A 92 -0.70 1.74 -17.31
C ARG A 92 -2.21 1.98 -17.31
N ALA A 93 -2.95 1.15 -16.58
CA ALA A 93 -4.40 1.28 -16.43
C ALA A 93 -4.81 2.31 -15.37
N PHE A 94 -3.93 2.63 -14.43
CA PHE A 94 -4.22 3.52 -13.30
C PHE A 94 -4.74 4.88 -13.76
N GLY A 95 -5.94 5.24 -13.31
CA GLY A 95 -6.60 6.49 -13.66
C GLY A 95 -7.15 6.59 -15.08
N THR A 96 -6.91 5.61 -15.97
CA THR A 96 -7.39 5.65 -17.37
C THR A 96 -8.64 4.81 -17.59
N THR A 97 -8.74 3.65 -16.96
CA THR A 97 -9.86 2.71 -17.11
C THR A 97 -10.80 2.67 -15.91
N GLY A 98 -10.58 3.56 -14.92
CA GLY A 98 -11.30 3.55 -13.64
C GLY A 98 -10.75 2.52 -12.63
N SER A 99 -9.84 1.63 -13.03
CA SER A 99 -9.17 0.73 -12.10
C SER A 99 -8.01 1.45 -11.40
N ARG A 100 -7.92 1.28 -10.07
CA ARG A 100 -6.87 1.85 -9.22
C ARG A 100 -6.21 0.77 -8.34
N SER A 101 -6.62 -0.49 -8.50
CA SER A 101 -6.10 -1.63 -7.74
C SER A 101 -4.89 -2.26 -8.43
N GLY A 102 -4.15 -3.09 -7.69
CA GLY A 102 -3.07 -3.92 -8.22
C GLY A 102 -1.78 -3.16 -8.55
N VAL A 103 -1.61 -1.92 -8.08
CA VAL A 103 -0.35 -1.19 -8.28
C VAL A 103 0.66 -1.52 -7.19
N GLY A 104 1.84 -1.97 -7.61
CA GLY A 104 2.93 -2.33 -6.70
C GLY A 104 4.13 -1.39 -6.79
N PHE A 105 4.74 -1.12 -5.63
CA PHE A 105 5.97 -0.37 -5.50
C PHE A 105 7.08 -1.23 -4.92
N ALA A 106 8.26 -1.14 -5.49
CA ALA A 106 9.49 -1.54 -4.83
C ALA A 106 9.83 -0.55 -3.72
N ILE A 107 10.20 -1.05 -2.54
CA ILE A 107 10.69 -0.24 -1.43
C ILE A 107 12.23 -0.26 -1.47
N LEU A 108 12.83 0.92 -1.45
CA LEU A 108 14.28 1.09 -1.46
C LEU A 108 14.75 1.82 -0.21
N ASP A 109 15.94 1.47 0.27
CA ASP A 109 16.73 2.34 1.15
C ASP A 109 17.25 3.52 0.32
N SER A 110 16.90 4.77 0.68
CA SER A 110 17.27 5.95 -0.10
C SER A 110 18.78 6.24 -0.04
N GLY A 111 19.49 5.77 0.97
CA GLY A 111 20.93 6.01 1.14
C GLY A 111 21.78 5.08 0.27
N SER A 112 21.43 3.80 0.20
CA SER A 112 22.16 2.80 -0.59
C SER A 112 21.56 2.53 -1.98
N GLY A 113 20.28 2.83 -2.18
CA GLY A 113 19.53 2.45 -3.37
C GLY A 113 19.14 0.96 -3.41
N GLU A 114 19.40 0.22 -2.35
CA GLU A 114 19.10 -1.22 -2.26
C GLU A 114 17.61 -1.47 -2.12
N LEU A 115 17.13 -2.54 -2.77
CA LEU A 115 15.79 -3.06 -2.60
C LEU A 115 15.64 -3.68 -1.20
N VAL A 116 14.57 -3.32 -0.50
CA VAL A 116 14.31 -3.79 0.87
C VAL A 116 12.93 -4.43 1.04
N GLY A 117 12.02 -4.29 0.07
CA GLY A 117 10.69 -4.86 0.16
C GLY A 117 9.75 -4.40 -0.95
N CYS A 118 8.47 -4.60 -0.70
CA CYS A 118 7.35 -4.24 -1.56
C CYS A 118 6.25 -3.58 -0.73
N CYS A 119 5.52 -2.64 -1.33
CA CYS A 119 4.20 -2.24 -0.87
C CYS A 119 3.30 -1.94 -2.07
N GLY A 120 1.98 -1.95 -1.87
CA GLY A 120 1.08 -1.69 -2.98
C GLY A 120 -0.37 -1.52 -2.55
N VAL A 121 -1.22 -1.32 -3.54
CA VAL A 121 -2.66 -1.22 -3.41
C VAL A 121 -3.27 -2.53 -3.89
N ASP A 122 -3.74 -3.34 -2.95
CA ASP A 122 -4.34 -4.64 -3.24
C ASP A 122 -5.73 -4.46 -3.86
N ASP A 123 -6.51 -3.53 -3.32
CA ASP A 123 -7.85 -3.18 -3.80
C ASP A 123 -8.12 -1.69 -3.60
N TRP A 124 -8.90 -1.11 -4.53
CA TRP A 124 -9.44 0.25 -4.42
C TRP A 124 -10.83 0.27 -5.08
N ASN A 125 -11.85 0.29 -4.26
CA ASN A 125 -13.24 0.15 -4.70
C ASN A 125 -13.89 1.48 -5.15
N GLU A 126 -15.15 1.39 -5.60
CA GLU A 126 -15.92 2.54 -6.10
C GLU A 126 -16.27 3.58 -5.03
N GLU A 127 -16.22 3.21 -3.74
CA GLU A 127 -16.43 4.12 -2.61
C GLU A 127 -15.13 4.83 -2.16
N ASP A 128 -14.07 4.80 -2.98
CA ASP A 128 -12.76 5.37 -2.69
C ASP A 128 -12.09 4.79 -1.43
N VAL A 129 -12.35 3.50 -1.13
CA VAL A 129 -11.71 2.75 -0.06
C VAL A 129 -10.58 1.90 -0.62
N ALA A 130 -9.34 2.16 -0.17
CA ALA A 130 -8.15 1.47 -0.63
C ALA A 130 -7.61 0.50 0.43
N GLN A 131 -7.34 -0.73 0.04
CA GLN A 131 -6.57 -1.70 0.83
C GLN A 131 -5.11 -1.67 0.42
N ILE A 132 -4.22 -1.62 1.41
CA ILE A 132 -2.77 -1.70 1.17
C ILE A 132 -2.16 -2.95 1.76
N GLY A 133 -1.13 -3.46 1.06
CA GLY A 133 -0.28 -4.54 1.52
C GLY A 133 1.20 -4.17 1.46
N TYR A 134 2.05 -4.90 2.21
CA TYR A 134 3.49 -4.74 2.18
C TYR A 134 4.22 -5.98 2.70
N TRP A 135 5.45 -6.15 2.26
CA TRP A 135 6.41 -7.05 2.89
C TRP A 135 7.82 -6.46 2.87
N ILE A 136 8.67 -6.92 3.79
CA ILE A 136 10.09 -6.54 3.88
C ILE A 136 10.93 -7.80 3.81
N ALA A 137 11.96 -7.76 2.98
CA ALA A 137 12.94 -8.84 2.85
C ALA A 137 13.58 -9.17 4.21
N PRO A 138 13.87 -10.46 4.50
CA PRO A 138 14.34 -10.88 5.83
C PRO A 138 15.52 -10.07 6.36
N GLY A 139 16.52 -9.80 5.54
CA GLY A 139 17.73 -9.04 5.92
C GLY A 139 17.49 -7.55 6.19
N ALA A 140 16.32 -7.02 5.81
CA ALA A 140 15.98 -5.60 5.95
C ALA A 140 14.97 -5.34 7.09
N ARG A 141 14.44 -6.38 7.74
CA ARG A 141 13.46 -6.25 8.84
C ARG A 141 14.05 -5.53 10.04
N GLY A 142 13.17 -4.93 10.85
CA GLY A 142 13.56 -4.26 12.10
C GLY A 142 14.18 -2.86 11.93
N ARG A 143 14.40 -2.39 10.69
CA ARG A 143 15.02 -1.09 10.39
C ARG A 143 14.03 0.05 10.17
N GLY A 144 12.71 -0.20 10.32
CA GLY A 144 11.67 0.82 10.20
C GLY A 144 11.21 1.13 8.77
N TYR A 145 11.60 0.35 7.77
CA TYR A 145 11.20 0.56 6.38
C TYR A 145 9.68 0.41 6.18
N ALA A 146 9.06 -0.65 6.70
CA ALA A 146 7.64 -0.92 6.51
C ALA A 146 6.70 0.22 6.99
N PRO A 147 6.82 0.76 8.21
CA PRO A 147 5.94 1.86 8.62
C PRO A 147 6.15 3.13 7.79
N ARG A 148 7.38 3.42 7.33
CA ARG A 148 7.64 4.57 6.44
C ARG A 148 7.03 4.37 5.07
N ALA A 149 7.17 3.18 4.48
CA ALA A 149 6.55 2.84 3.21
C ALA A 149 5.02 2.93 3.28
N ALA A 150 4.41 2.36 4.34
CA ALA A 150 2.96 2.47 4.57
C ALA A 150 2.50 3.93 4.71
N ILE A 151 3.29 4.78 5.35
CA ILE A 151 3.02 6.22 5.48
C ILE A 151 3.07 6.93 4.13
N LEU A 152 4.12 6.72 3.35
CA LEU A 152 4.27 7.32 2.02
C LEU A 152 3.13 6.90 1.09
N LEU A 153 2.84 5.59 1.06
CA LEU A 153 1.77 5.04 0.25
C LEU A 153 0.40 5.60 0.66
N THR A 154 0.09 5.63 1.98
CA THR A 154 -1.18 6.18 2.48
C THR A 154 -1.35 7.65 2.14
N ARG A 155 -0.30 8.45 2.24
CA ARG A 155 -0.33 9.88 1.86
C ARG A 155 -0.64 10.03 0.39
N TRP A 156 0.09 9.32 -0.46
CA TRP A 156 -0.15 9.34 -1.89
C TRP A 156 -1.59 8.93 -2.25
N LEU A 157 -2.12 7.90 -1.60
CA LEU A 157 -3.51 7.47 -1.81
C LEU A 157 -4.53 8.56 -1.43
N PHE A 158 -4.30 9.29 -0.34
CA PHE A 158 -5.15 10.43 0.02
C PHE A 158 -5.03 11.58 -0.99
N ASP A 159 -3.83 11.85 -1.50
CA ASP A 159 -3.61 12.86 -2.54
C ASP A 159 -4.28 12.45 -3.87
N GLU A 160 -4.39 11.14 -4.13
CA GLU A 160 -5.12 10.56 -5.27
C GLU A 160 -6.64 10.43 -5.04
N GLY A 161 -7.14 10.82 -3.87
CA GLY A 161 -8.57 10.92 -3.59
C GLY A 161 -9.17 9.76 -2.79
N ALA A 162 -8.36 8.88 -2.19
CA ALA A 162 -8.90 7.86 -1.30
C ALA A 162 -9.62 8.51 -0.11
N ALA A 163 -10.85 8.08 0.15
CA ALA A 163 -11.62 8.51 1.32
C ALA A 163 -11.21 7.73 2.58
N ARG A 164 -10.60 6.56 2.40
CA ARG A 164 -10.16 5.66 3.45
C ARG A 164 -9.06 4.74 2.94
N VAL A 165 -8.04 4.54 3.77
CA VAL A 165 -7.00 3.53 3.54
C VAL A 165 -7.02 2.54 4.69
N PHE A 166 -7.01 1.24 4.39
CA PHE A 166 -6.99 0.22 5.42
C PHE A 166 -5.97 -0.88 5.10
N LEU A 167 -5.60 -1.61 6.12
CA LEU A 167 -4.82 -2.84 6.03
C LEU A 167 -5.35 -3.88 7.00
N THR A 168 -5.14 -5.14 6.67
CA THR A 168 -5.55 -6.26 7.50
C THR A 168 -4.31 -7.02 7.98
N VAL A 169 -4.39 -7.53 9.20
CA VAL A 169 -3.29 -8.29 9.82
C VAL A 169 -3.83 -9.60 10.39
N VAL A 170 -3.29 -10.73 9.93
CA VAL A 170 -3.60 -12.03 10.53
C VAL A 170 -3.08 -12.04 11.96
N ALA A 171 -3.91 -12.48 12.90
CA ALA A 171 -3.57 -12.58 14.32
C ALA A 171 -2.29 -13.43 14.52
N GLY A 172 -1.40 -12.94 15.39
CA GLY A 172 -0.06 -13.52 15.58
C GLY A 172 1.04 -12.89 14.72
N ASN A 173 0.71 -12.00 13.75
CA ASN A 173 1.70 -11.20 13.06
C ASN A 173 1.97 -9.88 13.80
N GLU A 174 2.65 -9.98 14.94
CA GLU A 174 2.95 -8.83 15.80
C GLU A 174 3.80 -7.76 15.08
N GLY A 175 4.61 -8.19 14.12
CA GLY A 175 5.39 -7.27 13.27
C GLY A 175 4.48 -6.32 12.49
N SER A 176 3.46 -6.84 11.79
CA SER A 176 2.50 -6.03 11.06
C SER A 176 1.59 -5.19 11.96
N VAL A 177 1.20 -5.70 13.15
CA VAL A 177 0.49 -4.90 14.16
C VAL A 177 1.32 -3.69 14.58
N ALA A 178 2.62 -3.89 14.83
CA ALA A 178 3.52 -2.79 15.19
C ALA A 178 3.70 -1.78 14.05
N VAL A 179 3.75 -2.24 12.79
CA VAL A 179 3.79 -1.37 11.60
C VAL A 179 2.52 -0.54 11.50
N ALA A 180 1.34 -1.16 11.57
CA ALA A 180 0.06 -0.46 11.48
C ALA A 180 -0.03 0.68 12.51
N ARG A 181 0.29 0.38 13.78
CA ARG A 181 0.28 1.38 14.87
C ARG A 181 1.30 2.49 14.66
N ARG A 182 2.54 2.16 14.27
CA ARG A 182 3.60 3.16 14.03
C ARG A 182 3.31 4.02 12.82
N ALA A 183 2.67 3.47 11.80
CA ALA A 183 2.23 4.23 10.65
C ALA A 183 1.01 5.12 10.95
N GLY A 184 0.37 4.99 12.11
CA GLY A 184 -0.74 5.85 12.54
C GLY A 184 -2.13 5.31 12.20
N PHE A 185 -2.23 4.05 11.77
CA PHE A 185 -3.51 3.40 11.57
C PHE A 185 -4.22 3.12 12.89
N VAL A 186 -5.54 3.28 12.90
CA VAL A 186 -6.41 3.01 14.04
C VAL A 186 -6.93 1.59 13.93
N TYR A 187 -6.85 0.84 15.02
CA TYR A 187 -7.51 -0.46 15.13
C TYR A 187 -9.01 -0.28 15.20
N GLU A 188 -9.76 -1.01 14.36
CA GLU A 188 -11.21 -0.91 14.28
C GLU A 188 -11.95 -2.18 14.72
N GLY A 189 -11.26 -3.30 14.74
CA GLY A 189 -11.88 -4.55 15.18
C GLY A 189 -11.18 -5.80 14.69
N THR A 190 -11.73 -6.94 15.14
CA THR A 190 -11.26 -8.28 14.76
C THR A 190 -12.37 -9.06 14.09
N MET A 191 -12.10 -9.57 12.90
CA MET A 191 -12.93 -10.55 12.22
C MET A 191 -12.49 -11.95 12.65
N ARG A 192 -13.34 -12.63 13.44
CA ARG A 192 -13.01 -13.95 14.00
C ARG A 192 -13.01 -15.02 12.91
N ALA A 193 -12.03 -15.91 12.95
CA ALA A 193 -11.90 -17.07 12.06
C ALA A 193 -12.00 -16.72 10.56
N HIS A 194 -11.51 -15.53 10.18
CA HIS A 194 -11.67 -14.97 8.84
C HIS A 194 -10.66 -15.53 7.85
N SER A 195 -9.42 -15.74 8.25
CA SER A 195 -8.35 -16.30 7.39
C SER A 195 -8.15 -17.80 7.64
N VAL A 196 -7.60 -18.50 6.65
CA VAL A 196 -7.24 -19.91 6.76
C VAL A 196 -5.76 -20.08 6.43
N TRP A 197 -5.04 -20.87 7.24
CA TRP A 197 -3.66 -21.26 6.99
C TRP A 197 -3.48 -22.73 7.36
N GLN A 198 -3.11 -23.56 6.39
CA GLN A 198 -2.90 -25.01 6.56
C GLN A 198 -4.09 -25.73 7.27
N GLY A 199 -5.30 -25.38 6.88
CA GLY A 199 -6.53 -25.92 7.44
C GLY A 199 -7.00 -25.29 8.75
N GLU A 200 -6.18 -24.48 9.40
CA GLU A 200 -6.51 -23.78 10.65
C GLU A 200 -7.09 -22.39 10.36
N ARG A 201 -8.04 -21.94 11.19
CA ARG A 201 -8.64 -20.62 11.06
C ARG A 201 -8.00 -19.63 12.01
N TYR A 202 -7.78 -18.42 11.48
CA TYR A 202 -7.16 -17.31 12.22
C TYR A 202 -8.06 -16.08 12.19
N ASP A 203 -8.03 -15.34 13.25
CA ASP A 203 -8.63 -14.02 13.33
C ASP A 203 -7.84 -13.02 12.49
N VAL A 204 -8.52 -11.99 11.98
CA VAL A 204 -7.92 -10.92 11.20
C VAL A 204 -8.26 -9.58 11.85
N LEU A 205 -7.24 -8.82 12.16
CA LEU A 205 -7.33 -7.48 12.74
C LEU A 205 -7.43 -6.45 11.60
N TRP A 206 -8.33 -5.49 11.75
CA TRP A 206 -8.53 -4.41 10.81
C TRP A 206 -7.99 -3.10 11.37
N PHE A 207 -7.20 -2.41 10.57
CA PHE A 207 -6.64 -1.10 10.88
C PHE A 207 -6.92 -0.15 9.74
N ALA A 208 -7.32 1.09 10.05
CA ALA A 208 -7.62 2.07 9.02
C ALA A 208 -7.08 3.45 9.34
N ALA A 209 -6.97 4.26 8.31
CA ALA A 209 -6.63 5.67 8.35
C ALA A 209 -7.68 6.46 7.55
N LEU A 210 -8.07 7.63 8.08
CA LEU A 210 -8.94 8.59 7.42
C LEU A 210 -8.17 9.91 7.20
N PRO A 211 -8.41 10.64 6.10
CA PRO A 211 -7.60 11.83 5.75
C PRO A 211 -7.50 12.87 6.87
N LEU A 212 -8.63 13.23 7.50
CA LEU A 212 -8.66 14.23 8.57
C LEU A 212 -7.91 13.79 9.83
N GLU A 213 -8.09 12.53 10.24
CA GLU A 213 -7.40 11.97 11.41
C GLU A 213 -5.92 11.80 11.17
N TRP A 214 -5.55 11.45 9.95
CA TRP A 214 -4.17 11.28 9.53
C TRP A 214 -3.37 12.57 9.65
N THR A 215 -3.91 13.68 9.16
CA THR A 215 -3.28 15.02 9.26
C THR A 215 -3.15 15.50 10.70
N MET A 216 -4.15 15.24 11.57
CA MET A 216 -4.14 15.67 12.97
C MET A 216 -3.15 14.90 13.84
N ARG A 217 -2.89 13.61 13.52
CA ARG A 217 -2.03 12.72 14.32
C ARG A 217 -0.54 12.85 14.00
N ARG A 218 -0.19 13.58 12.96
CA ARG A 218 1.19 13.80 12.52
C ARG A 218 1.55 15.28 12.60
N PRO A 219 1.93 15.80 13.79
CA PRO A 219 2.39 17.19 13.88
C PRO A 219 3.78 17.33 13.24
N ALA A 220 3.85 18.21 12.20
CA ALA A 220 4.97 19.13 11.98
C ALA A 220 6.42 18.60 11.85
N GLU A 221 6.70 17.42 11.31
CA GLU A 221 8.09 17.09 10.89
C GLU A 221 8.46 17.60 9.48
N GLU A 222 7.54 18.26 8.76
CA GLU A 222 7.70 18.52 7.33
C GLU A 222 7.82 20.00 6.92
N HIS A 223 8.02 20.92 7.84
CA HIS A 223 8.22 22.33 7.45
C HIS A 223 9.68 22.69 7.13
N HIS A 224 10.63 21.78 7.21
CA HIS A 224 12.06 22.06 6.95
C HIS A 224 12.56 21.71 5.56
N ALA A 225 11.78 21.02 4.71
CA ALA A 225 12.23 20.60 3.38
C ALA A 225 11.83 21.51 2.20
N ARG A 226 11.21 22.67 2.47
CA ARG A 226 10.84 23.64 1.41
C ARG A 226 11.45 25.03 1.62
N ARG A 227 12.70 25.12 2.02
CA ARG A 227 13.49 26.36 1.92
C ARG A 227 14.98 26.03 1.72
N SER A 228 15.34 25.77 0.50
CA SER A 228 16.68 26.01 -0.03
C SER A 228 16.58 26.07 -1.56
#